data_39053b54e30eb1d255bab044b6564a0d
#
_entry.id   39053b54e30eb1d255bab044b6564a0d
#
_cell.length_a   1.000
_cell.length_b   1.000
_cell.length_c   1.000
_cell.angle_alpha   90.00
_cell.angle_beta   90.00
_cell.angle_gamma   90.00
#
_symmetry.space_group_name_H-M   'P 1'
#
loop_
_entity.id
_entity.type
_entity.pdbx_description
1 polymer ?
#
loop_
_entity_poly.entity_id
_entity_poly.type
_entity_poly.pdbx_seq_one_letter_code
_entity_poly.pdbx_strand_id
1 'polypeptide(L)'
;MLNVQPATKPTIYFIGVTTGKSSIMRVFPKWAQALGLDAEIKGIDFKPHSPGESYREAVEFIKQDPLSLGALVTTHKIDLYHACQDLFEYLDPFARKLGEISCISTKDGKLCGHAKDPISSGLALEHFVPENYWKDHDGEVFLMGAGGAALAMSLYFGERKSGDDIPKKIIISNRSLPRLESARRILDGLNPEIQFEYVHTPQPEDNDCILASLKPYSLVVNATGLGKDAPGSPLTEQCSFPENSLVWEINYRGELIFMDQAKAQAETKKLYIEDGWIYFIHGWTQVVAEVFHIDRMEDKVLMLSEVAKNA
;
A
#
# COMPACT_ATOMS: atom_id res chain seq x y z
N MET A 1 -22.88 2.34 17.86
CA MET A 1 -23.52 3.37 17.01
C MET A 1 -22.44 4.30 16.51
N LEU A 2 -22.38 4.45 15.21
CA LEU A 2 -21.46 5.35 14.54
C LEU A 2 -21.79 6.82 14.92
N ASN A 3 -20.84 7.54 15.47
CA ASN A 3 -21.04 8.96 15.83
C ASN A 3 -20.59 9.88 14.68
N VAL A 4 -21.14 9.67 13.49
CA VAL A 4 -20.88 10.49 12.31
C VAL A 4 -22.14 11.29 12.00
N GLN A 5 -22.00 12.62 11.92
CA GLN A 5 -23.10 13.49 11.54
C GLN A 5 -23.17 13.60 10.00
N PRO A 6 -24.36 13.78 9.41
CA PRO A 6 -24.51 14.04 7.98
C PRO A 6 -23.54 15.12 7.49
N ALA A 7 -23.03 14.93 6.29
CA ALA A 7 -22.11 15.90 5.69
C ALA A 7 -22.86 17.20 5.39
N THR A 8 -22.20 18.35 5.60
CA THR A 8 -22.75 19.66 5.28
C THR A 8 -22.20 20.25 3.97
N LYS A 9 -21.18 19.59 3.42
CA LYS A 9 -20.59 19.85 2.10
C LYS A 9 -19.97 18.55 1.55
N PRO A 10 -19.58 18.52 0.28
CA PRO A 10 -18.94 17.34 -0.30
C PRO A 10 -17.78 16.83 0.57
N THR A 11 -17.86 15.57 1.01
CA THR A 11 -16.95 15.01 2.01
C THR A 11 -16.38 13.67 1.51
N ILE A 12 -15.05 13.54 1.56
CA ILE A 12 -14.36 12.26 1.50
C ILE A 12 -14.04 11.78 2.92
N TYR A 13 -14.28 10.51 3.19
CA TYR A 13 -13.97 9.93 4.50
C TYR A 13 -12.62 9.22 4.50
N PHE A 14 -12.00 9.19 5.67
CA PHE A 14 -10.81 8.40 5.94
C PHE A 14 -11.13 7.40 7.06
N ILE A 15 -11.27 6.12 6.71
CA ILE A 15 -11.56 5.04 7.67
C ILE A 15 -10.24 4.44 8.16
N GLY A 16 -9.97 4.53 9.46
CA GLY A 16 -8.71 4.07 10.05
C GLY A 16 -8.79 3.87 11.56
N VAL A 17 -7.64 3.85 12.24
CA VAL A 17 -7.53 3.64 13.70
C VAL A 17 -7.36 4.95 14.45
N THR A 18 -6.56 5.88 13.91
CA THR A 18 -6.25 7.20 14.51
C THR A 18 -6.08 8.23 13.39
N THR A 19 -7.14 8.40 12.62
CA THR A 19 -7.12 9.20 11.39
C THR A 19 -6.71 10.64 11.61
N GLY A 20 -7.13 11.25 12.71
CA GLY A 20 -6.81 12.63 13.06
C GLY A 20 -5.32 12.95 13.21
N LYS A 21 -4.47 11.90 13.41
CA LYS A 21 -3.00 12.06 13.49
C LYS A 21 -2.32 11.89 12.12
N SER A 22 -3.05 11.52 11.09
CA SER A 22 -2.50 11.28 9.75
C SER A 22 -2.16 12.59 9.05
N SER A 23 -1.05 12.61 8.31
CA SER A 23 -0.62 13.77 7.52
C SER A 23 -1.68 14.20 6.50
N ILE A 24 -2.51 13.29 5.99
CA ILE A 24 -3.53 13.61 5.00
C ILE A 24 -4.56 14.62 5.50
N MET A 25 -4.84 14.64 6.80
CA MET A 25 -5.79 15.60 7.37
C MET A 25 -5.33 17.06 7.20
N ARG A 26 -4.02 17.29 7.10
CA ARG A 26 -3.41 18.59 6.80
C ARG A 26 -3.16 18.79 5.31
N VAL A 27 -2.87 17.71 4.61
CA VAL A 27 -2.52 17.71 3.17
C VAL A 27 -3.77 17.90 2.30
N PHE A 28 -4.85 17.16 2.58
CA PHE A 28 -6.02 17.14 1.71
C PHE A 28 -6.67 18.52 1.50
N PRO A 29 -6.83 19.41 2.51
CA PRO A 29 -7.37 20.76 2.26
C PRO A 29 -6.55 21.55 1.24
N LYS A 30 -5.22 21.41 1.25
CA LYS A 30 -4.33 22.05 0.28
C LYS A 30 -4.46 21.43 -1.11
N TRP A 31 -4.60 20.10 -1.17
CA TRP A 31 -4.88 19.39 -2.41
C TRP A 31 -6.24 19.76 -3.01
N ALA A 32 -7.27 19.84 -2.19
CA ALA A 32 -8.59 20.28 -2.63
C ALA A 32 -8.52 21.67 -3.28
N GLN A 33 -7.83 22.62 -2.63
CA GLN A 33 -7.59 23.96 -3.18
C GLN A 33 -6.82 23.90 -4.52
N ALA A 34 -5.73 23.13 -4.59
CA ALA A 34 -4.91 22.99 -5.80
C ALA A 34 -5.65 22.32 -6.97
N LEU A 35 -6.59 21.44 -6.65
CA LEU A 35 -7.45 20.75 -7.63
C LEU A 35 -8.75 21.50 -7.95
N GLY A 36 -9.05 22.59 -7.27
CA GLY A 36 -10.30 23.34 -7.43
C GLY A 36 -11.53 22.60 -6.89
N LEU A 37 -11.36 21.74 -5.87
CA LEU A 37 -12.43 20.96 -5.27
C LEU A 37 -12.99 21.70 -4.04
N ASP A 38 -14.31 21.90 -4.01
CA ASP A 38 -15.00 22.36 -2.79
C ASP A 38 -15.42 21.15 -1.95
N ALA A 39 -14.46 20.57 -1.25
CA ALA A 39 -14.64 19.36 -0.47
C ALA A 39 -13.83 19.37 0.83
N GLU A 40 -14.25 18.55 1.78
CA GLU A 40 -13.51 18.31 3.02
C GLU A 40 -13.19 16.84 3.25
N ILE A 41 -12.24 16.56 4.16
CA ILE A 41 -11.94 15.23 4.63
C ILE A 41 -12.36 15.07 6.09
N LYS A 42 -13.00 13.93 6.42
CA LYS A 42 -13.35 13.56 7.79
C LYS A 42 -12.87 12.16 8.13
N GLY A 43 -12.37 11.99 9.35
CA GLY A 43 -11.95 10.68 9.86
C GLY A 43 -13.10 9.87 10.43
N ILE A 44 -13.06 8.57 10.24
CA ILE A 44 -13.89 7.58 10.96
C ILE A 44 -12.93 6.57 11.58
N ASP A 45 -12.86 6.55 12.91
CA ASP A 45 -11.91 5.71 13.65
C ASP A 45 -12.57 4.46 14.20
N PHE A 46 -11.98 3.31 13.90
CA PHE A 46 -12.33 2.02 14.49
C PHE A 46 -11.11 1.40 15.18
N LYS A 47 -11.35 0.62 16.23
CA LYS A 47 -10.31 -0.26 16.77
C LYS A 47 -10.02 -1.39 15.77
N PRO A 48 -8.77 -1.90 15.71
CA PRO A 48 -8.48 -3.10 14.92
C PRO A 48 -9.47 -4.24 15.26
N HIS A 49 -9.95 -4.92 14.23
CA HIS A 49 -10.94 -6.02 14.35
C HIS A 49 -12.22 -5.63 15.07
N SER A 50 -12.73 -4.42 14.81
CA SER A 50 -14.05 -3.99 15.29
C SER A 50 -15.15 -4.92 14.75
N PRO A 51 -16.31 -5.02 15.43
CA PRO A 51 -17.45 -5.81 14.94
C PRO A 51 -17.84 -5.40 13.51
N GLY A 52 -18.18 -6.38 12.67
CA GLY A 52 -18.58 -6.15 11.27
C GLY A 52 -19.73 -5.15 11.12
N GLU A 53 -20.67 -5.13 12.07
CA GLU A 53 -21.76 -4.17 12.11
C GLU A 53 -21.29 -2.70 12.12
N SER A 54 -20.19 -2.43 12.81
CA SER A 54 -19.63 -1.05 12.83
C SER A 54 -19.14 -0.60 11.46
N TYR A 55 -18.55 -1.51 10.68
CA TYR A 55 -18.15 -1.22 9.30
C TYR A 55 -19.37 -1.07 8.39
N ARG A 56 -20.41 -1.90 8.59
CA ARG A 56 -21.66 -1.77 7.83
C ARG A 56 -22.35 -0.44 8.08
N GLU A 57 -22.48 -0.01 9.35
CA GLU A 57 -23.02 1.31 9.68
C GLU A 57 -22.27 2.44 8.94
N ALA A 58 -20.93 2.38 8.86
CA ALA A 58 -20.15 3.40 8.16
C ALA A 58 -20.34 3.36 6.65
N VAL A 59 -20.35 2.18 6.05
CA VAL A 59 -20.53 2.02 4.59
C VAL A 59 -21.94 2.40 4.18
N GLU A 60 -22.96 2.00 4.94
CA GLU A 60 -24.36 2.39 4.70
C GLU A 60 -24.56 3.90 4.85
N PHE A 61 -23.93 4.51 5.85
CA PHE A 61 -23.93 5.98 6.00
C PHE A 61 -23.33 6.67 4.76
N ILE A 62 -22.15 6.23 4.29
CA ILE A 62 -21.52 6.79 3.09
C ILE A 62 -22.42 6.61 1.85
N LYS A 63 -23.12 5.48 1.74
CA LYS A 63 -24.04 5.18 0.63
C LYS A 63 -25.28 6.07 0.65
N GLN A 64 -25.81 6.41 1.82
CA GLN A 64 -27.10 7.10 1.99
C GLN A 64 -26.98 8.62 2.03
N ASP A 65 -25.86 9.15 2.50
CA ASP A 65 -25.63 10.60 2.59
C ASP A 65 -25.19 11.17 1.23
N PRO A 66 -26.00 12.04 0.59
CA PRO A 66 -25.72 12.53 -0.77
C PRO A 66 -24.48 13.42 -0.87
N LEU A 67 -23.96 13.92 0.25
CA LEU A 67 -22.71 14.69 0.31
C LEU A 67 -21.49 13.84 0.68
N SER A 68 -21.68 12.56 0.97
CA SER A 68 -20.60 11.58 1.13
C SER A 68 -20.14 11.07 -0.23
N LEU A 69 -18.93 11.44 -0.64
CA LEU A 69 -18.40 11.10 -1.98
C LEU A 69 -17.73 9.73 -2.02
N GLY A 70 -17.25 9.25 -0.88
CA GLY A 70 -16.55 7.99 -0.74
C GLY A 70 -15.54 8.02 0.39
N ALA A 71 -14.62 7.05 0.40
CA ALA A 71 -13.64 6.93 1.46
C ALA A 71 -12.31 6.29 1.00
N LEU A 72 -11.21 6.66 1.68
CA LEU A 72 -10.03 5.80 1.78
C LEU A 72 -10.17 4.92 3.03
N VAL A 73 -9.84 3.63 2.89
CA VAL A 73 -9.79 2.67 3.99
C VAL A 73 -8.35 2.20 4.19
N THR A 74 -7.84 2.32 5.42
CA THR A 74 -6.57 1.74 5.85
C THR A 74 -6.82 0.72 6.96
N THR A 75 -5.84 -0.06 7.36
CA THR A 75 -5.90 -1.07 8.44
C THR A 75 -7.09 -2.05 8.35
N HIS A 76 -8.31 -1.55 8.15
CA HIS A 76 -9.58 -2.30 8.19
C HIS A 76 -10.03 -2.87 6.84
N LYS A 77 -9.19 -2.82 5.80
CA LYS A 77 -9.53 -3.15 4.41
C LYS A 77 -10.17 -4.52 4.25
N ILE A 78 -9.60 -5.54 4.90
CA ILE A 78 -10.06 -6.94 4.84
C ILE A 78 -11.32 -7.11 5.68
N ASP A 79 -11.31 -6.60 6.91
CA ASP A 79 -12.48 -6.71 7.81
C ASP A 79 -13.71 -6.02 7.20
N LEU A 80 -13.52 -4.84 6.60
CA LEU A 80 -14.57 -4.10 5.91
C LEU A 80 -15.07 -4.86 4.67
N TYR A 81 -14.17 -5.46 3.86
CA TYR A 81 -14.57 -6.27 2.73
C TYR A 81 -15.48 -7.42 3.18
N HIS A 82 -15.05 -8.20 4.16
CA HIS A 82 -15.85 -9.34 4.66
C HIS A 82 -17.19 -8.91 5.24
N ALA A 83 -17.23 -7.78 5.92
CA ALA A 83 -18.46 -7.27 6.54
C ALA A 83 -19.44 -6.63 5.55
N CYS A 84 -18.97 -6.09 4.43
CA CYS A 84 -19.75 -5.15 3.60
C CYS A 84 -19.81 -5.49 2.11
N GLN A 85 -19.16 -6.57 1.63
CA GLN A 85 -19.08 -6.86 0.19
C GLN A 85 -20.45 -6.93 -0.51
N ASP A 86 -21.49 -7.29 0.21
CA ASP A 86 -22.87 -7.35 -0.27
C ASP A 86 -23.54 -5.97 -0.44
N LEU A 87 -22.96 -4.90 0.13
CA LEU A 87 -23.46 -3.53 0.00
C LEU A 87 -22.99 -2.83 -1.28
N PHE A 88 -21.95 -3.37 -1.92
CA PHE A 88 -21.35 -2.80 -3.11
C PHE A 88 -21.99 -3.33 -4.38
N GLU A 89 -22.46 -2.44 -5.25
CA GLU A 89 -22.93 -2.80 -6.58
C GLU A 89 -21.80 -3.14 -7.55
N TYR A 90 -20.59 -2.63 -7.25
CA TYR A 90 -19.38 -2.94 -8.01
C TYR A 90 -18.19 -3.16 -7.07
N LEU A 91 -17.44 -4.21 -7.32
CA LEU A 91 -16.12 -4.46 -6.74
C LEU A 91 -15.12 -4.63 -7.87
N ASP A 92 -14.00 -3.92 -7.81
CA ASP A 92 -12.98 -4.05 -8.84
C ASP A 92 -12.27 -5.43 -8.80
N PRO A 93 -11.56 -5.82 -9.87
CA PRO A 93 -10.88 -7.12 -9.91
C PRO A 93 -9.87 -7.33 -8.76
N PHE A 94 -9.14 -6.29 -8.37
CA PHE A 94 -8.17 -6.38 -7.27
C PHE A 94 -8.85 -6.54 -5.91
N ALA A 95 -9.96 -5.81 -5.68
CA ALA A 95 -10.73 -5.96 -4.44
C ALA A 95 -11.25 -7.40 -4.26
N ARG A 96 -11.77 -8.00 -5.34
CA ARG A 96 -12.22 -9.40 -5.32
C ARG A 96 -11.09 -10.38 -5.10
N LYS A 97 -9.95 -10.17 -5.75
CA LYS A 97 -8.78 -11.06 -5.68
C LYS A 97 -8.10 -11.01 -4.31
N LEU A 98 -7.94 -9.80 -3.76
CA LEU A 98 -7.31 -9.58 -2.45
C LEU A 98 -8.26 -9.81 -1.28
N GLY A 99 -9.57 -9.77 -1.50
CA GLY A 99 -10.55 -9.76 -0.43
C GLY A 99 -10.43 -8.51 0.47
N GLU A 100 -10.12 -7.35 -0.14
CA GLU A 100 -9.95 -6.08 0.58
C GLU A 100 -10.56 -4.91 -0.17
N ILE A 101 -10.94 -3.85 0.56
CA ILE A 101 -11.36 -2.57 0.00
C ILE A 101 -10.50 -1.47 0.60
N SER A 102 -9.70 -0.79 -0.22
CA SER A 102 -8.90 0.38 0.17
C SER A 102 -9.53 1.71 -0.26
N CYS A 103 -10.49 1.67 -1.20
CA CYS A 103 -11.19 2.85 -1.69
C CYS A 103 -12.67 2.54 -1.87
N ILE A 104 -13.51 3.44 -1.39
CA ILE A 104 -14.96 3.46 -1.62
C ILE A 104 -15.26 4.69 -2.47
N SER A 105 -16.02 4.53 -3.55
CA SER A 105 -16.50 5.62 -4.37
C SER A 105 -17.98 5.44 -4.72
N THR A 106 -18.60 6.50 -5.22
CA THR A 106 -19.97 6.45 -5.77
C THR A 106 -19.93 6.82 -7.23
N LYS A 107 -20.55 6.02 -8.11
CA LYS A 107 -20.65 6.29 -9.53
C LYS A 107 -22.06 5.96 -10.04
N ASP A 108 -22.72 6.92 -10.64
CA ASP A 108 -24.09 6.77 -11.17
C ASP A 108 -25.07 6.25 -10.09
N GLY A 109 -24.92 6.74 -8.85
CA GLY A 109 -25.72 6.31 -7.70
C GLY A 109 -25.39 4.91 -7.15
N LYS A 110 -24.33 4.26 -7.65
CA LYS A 110 -23.87 2.94 -7.22
C LYS A 110 -22.68 3.07 -6.30
N LEU A 111 -22.66 2.29 -5.25
CA LEU A 111 -21.50 2.17 -4.35
C LEU A 111 -20.46 1.23 -4.99
N CYS A 112 -19.24 1.72 -5.13
CA CYS A 112 -18.14 1.00 -5.75
C CYS A 112 -16.99 0.79 -4.73
N GLY A 113 -16.47 -0.43 -4.67
CA GLY A 113 -15.32 -0.80 -3.83
C GLY A 113 -14.10 -1.17 -4.67
N HIS A 114 -12.95 -0.65 -4.29
CA HIS A 114 -11.71 -0.84 -5.04
C HIS A 114 -10.55 -1.18 -4.11
N ALA A 115 -9.59 -1.97 -4.61
CA ALA A 115 -8.28 -2.12 -4.00
C ALA A 115 -7.25 -1.36 -4.84
N LYS A 116 -6.87 -0.17 -4.40
CA LYS A 116 -5.95 0.73 -5.13
C LYS A 116 -4.47 0.45 -4.86
N ASP A 117 -4.15 -0.34 -3.84
CA ASP A 117 -2.77 -0.58 -3.44
C ASP A 117 -1.90 -1.24 -4.54
N PRO A 118 -2.40 -2.19 -5.37
CA PRO A 118 -1.60 -2.72 -6.48
C PRO A 118 -1.21 -1.64 -7.49
N ILE A 119 -2.12 -0.71 -7.80
CA ILE A 119 -1.84 0.41 -8.71
C ILE A 119 -0.86 1.38 -8.05
N SER A 120 -1.12 1.76 -6.79
CA SER A 120 -0.30 2.73 -6.06
C SER A 120 1.13 2.24 -5.83
N SER A 121 1.30 0.95 -5.49
CA SER A 121 2.63 0.35 -5.31
C SER A 121 3.38 0.22 -6.63
N GLY A 122 2.66 -0.12 -7.70
CA GLY A 122 3.24 -0.16 -9.05
C GLY A 122 3.77 1.19 -9.50
N LEU A 123 2.96 2.24 -9.38
CA LEU A 123 3.37 3.62 -9.71
C LEU A 123 4.54 4.10 -8.85
N ALA A 124 4.57 3.70 -7.56
CA ALA A 124 5.70 4.02 -6.69
C ALA A 124 6.97 3.27 -7.12
N LEU A 125 6.87 2.00 -7.51
CA LEU A 125 7.99 1.24 -8.05
C LEU A 125 8.51 1.86 -9.35
N GLU A 126 7.63 2.21 -10.28
CA GLU A 126 7.98 2.84 -11.56
C GLU A 126 8.68 4.20 -11.38
N HIS A 127 8.54 4.84 -10.22
CA HIS A 127 9.21 6.10 -9.92
C HIS A 127 10.72 5.94 -9.71
N PHE A 128 11.17 4.83 -9.12
CA PHE A 128 12.59 4.66 -8.75
C PHE A 128 13.25 3.41 -9.34
N VAL A 129 12.51 2.42 -9.80
CA VAL A 129 13.06 1.26 -10.50
C VAL A 129 13.34 1.66 -11.95
N PRO A 130 14.60 1.57 -12.44
CA PRO A 130 14.91 1.93 -13.82
C PRO A 130 14.17 1.06 -14.84
N GLU A 131 13.90 1.61 -16.03
CA GLU A 131 13.38 0.83 -17.15
C GLU A 131 14.31 -0.34 -17.52
N ASN A 132 13.73 -1.47 -17.86
CA ASN A 132 14.42 -2.73 -18.20
C ASN A 132 15.30 -3.29 -17.08
N TYR A 133 15.07 -2.88 -15.83
CA TYR A 133 15.88 -3.28 -14.68
C TYR A 133 15.98 -4.80 -14.52
N TRP A 134 14.86 -5.49 -14.64
CA TRP A 134 14.79 -6.96 -14.49
C TRP A 134 15.29 -7.71 -15.71
N LYS A 135 15.24 -7.08 -16.90
CA LYS A 135 15.82 -7.65 -18.14
C LYS A 135 17.34 -7.53 -18.16
N ASP A 136 17.87 -6.44 -17.64
CA ASP A 136 19.30 -6.16 -17.64
C ASP A 136 20.02 -6.82 -16.46
N HIS A 137 19.29 -7.16 -15.40
CA HIS A 137 19.83 -7.73 -14.17
C HIS A 137 19.03 -8.98 -13.74
N ASP A 138 19.73 -9.93 -13.14
CA ASP A 138 19.12 -11.18 -12.63
C ASP A 138 18.82 -11.06 -11.11
N GLY A 139 18.45 -9.88 -10.66
CA GLY A 139 18.06 -9.58 -9.30
C GLY A 139 16.72 -10.20 -8.91
N GLU A 140 16.51 -10.34 -7.61
CA GLU A 140 15.31 -10.92 -7.02
C GLU A 140 14.53 -9.85 -6.24
N VAL A 141 13.25 -10.07 -5.98
CA VAL A 141 12.46 -9.23 -5.09
C VAL A 141 12.31 -9.92 -3.74
N PHE A 142 12.69 -9.25 -2.67
CA PHE A 142 12.51 -9.73 -1.31
C PHE A 142 11.57 -8.80 -0.54
N LEU A 143 10.37 -9.30 -0.24
CA LEU A 143 9.33 -8.61 0.51
C LEU A 143 9.29 -9.14 1.94
N MET A 144 9.75 -8.37 2.90
CA MET A 144 9.61 -8.69 4.32
C MET A 144 8.22 -8.25 4.78
N GLY A 145 7.38 -9.22 5.14
CA GLY A 145 5.97 -9.06 5.43
C GLY A 145 5.09 -9.71 4.36
N ALA A 146 3.94 -10.29 4.79
CA ALA A 146 2.91 -10.87 3.93
C ALA A 146 1.55 -10.20 4.18
N GLY A 147 1.58 -8.87 4.36
CA GLY A 147 0.40 -8.02 4.49
C GLY A 147 -0.05 -7.42 3.16
N GLY A 148 -1.05 -6.54 3.22
CA GLY A 148 -1.65 -5.91 2.03
C GLY A 148 -0.62 -5.28 1.08
N ALA A 149 0.39 -4.56 1.57
CA ALA A 149 1.40 -3.93 0.73
C ALA A 149 2.27 -4.95 -0.03
N ALA A 150 2.71 -6.03 0.62
CA ALA A 150 3.47 -7.08 -0.04
C ALA A 150 2.64 -7.80 -1.11
N LEU A 151 1.36 -8.10 -0.80
CA LEU A 151 0.44 -8.69 -1.77
C LEU A 151 0.15 -7.76 -2.94
N ALA A 152 -0.01 -6.47 -2.68
CA ALA A 152 -0.24 -5.46 -3.71
C ALA A 152 0.93 -5.36 -4.69
N MET A 153 2.18 -5.30 -4.19
CA MET A 153 3.38 -5.31 -5.02
C MET A 153 3.52 -6.61 -5.81
N SER A 154 3.24 -7.74 -5.17
CA SER A 154 3.28 -9.06 -5.84
C SER A 154 2.23 -9.15 -6.96
N LEU A 155 1.03 -8.61 -6.75
CA LEU A 155 0.00 -8.54 -7.80
C LEU A 155 0.41 -7.60 -8.93
N TYR A 156 1.01 -6.47 -8.63
CA TYR A 156 1.51 -5.55 -9.66
C TYR A 156 2.47 -6.26 -10.62
N PHE A 157 3.44 -7.02 -10.11
CA PHE A 157 4.34 -7.80 -10.96
C PHE A 157 3.63 -8.99 -11.64
N GLY A 158 2.76 -9.66 -10.90
CA GLY A 158 2.09 -10.88 -11.35
C GLY A 158 1.04 -10.64 -12.45
N GLU A 159 0.43 -9.46 -12.51
CA GLU A 159 -0.54 -9.09 -13.56
C GLU A 159 0.15 -8.55 -14.84
N ARG A 160 1.46 -8.39 -14.85
CA ARG A 160 2.23 -8.00 -16.04
C ARG A 160 2.17 -9.11 -17.10
N LYS A 161 2.25 -8.72 -18.36
CA LYS A 161 2.19 -9.63 -19.49
C LYS A 161 3.52 -10.38 -19.66
N SER A 162 3.46 -11.52 -20.29
CA SER A 162 4.65 -12.24 -20.71
C SER A 162 5.57 -11.36 -21.58
N GLY A 163 6.86 -11.36 -21.23
CA GLY A 163 7.88 -10.53 -21.88
C GLY A 163 7.99 -9.09 -21.38
N ASP A 164 7.15 -8.68 -20.39
CA ASP A 164 7.34 -7.41 -19.69
C ASP A 164 8.63 -7.44 -18.84
N ASP A 165 9.03 -6.27 -18.35
CA ASP A 165 10.16 -6.14 -17.44
C ASP A 165 9.72 -6.52 -16.01
N ILE A 166 9.93 -7.78 -15.62
CA ILE A 166 9.50 -8.37 -14.36
C ILE A 166 10.59 -9.20 -13.69
N PRO A 167 10.63 -9.27 -12.35
CA PRO A 167 11.55 -10.16 -11.65
C PRO A 167 11.19 -11.62 -11.89
N LYS A 168 12.19 -12.50 -12.04
CA LYS A 168 11.97 -13.95 -12.18
C LYS A 168 11.63 -14.63 -10.85
N LYS A 169 11.94 -14.00 -9.72
CA LYS A 169 11.70 -14.55 -8.39
C LYS A 169 11.28 -13.46 -7.40
N ILE A 170 10.21 -13.76 -6.65
CA ILE A 170 9.73 -12.93 -5.54
C ILE A 170 9.68 -13.79 -4.28
N ILE A 171 10.44 -13.38 -3.26
CA ILE A 171 10.50 -14.02 -1.95
C ILE A 171 9.66 -13.21 -0.99
N ILE A 172 8.69 -13.84 -0.34
CA ILE A 172 7.82 -13.22 0.67
C ILE A 172 8.11 -13.89 2.00
N SER A 173 8.59 -13.13 2.98
CA SER A 173 8.84 -13.64 4.31
C SER A 173 7.81 -13.11 5.32
N ASN A 174 7.47 -13.94 6.30
CA ASN A 174 6.63 -13.52 7.42
C ASN A 174 6.80 -14.43 8.63
N ARG A 175 6.61 -13.86 9.83
CA ARG A 175 6.58 -14.61 11.10
C ARG A 175 5.27 -15.43 11.30
N SER A 176 4.25 -15.21 10.49
CA SER A 176 2.94 -15.86 10.59
C SER A 176 2.72 -16.81 9.43
N LEU A 177 2.74 -18.11 9.68
CA LEU A 177 2.41 -19.14 8.70
C LEU A 177 1.02 -18.95 8.05
N PRO A 178 -0.06 -18.66 8.80
CA PRO A 178 -1.38 -18.42 8.18
C PRO A 178 -1.37 -17.26 7.17
N ARG A 179 -0.57 -16.20 7.39
CA ARG A 179 -0.44 -15.11 6.43
C ARG A 179 0.32 -15.53 5.17
N LEU A 180 1.36 -16.35 5.30
CA LEU A 180 2.07 -16.91 4.14
C LEU A 180 1.17 -17.85 3.33
N GLU A 181 0.37 -18.67 3.98
CA GLU A 181 -0.61 -19.53 3.29
C GLU A 181 -1.69 -18.71 2.57
N SER A 182 -2.12 -17.60 3.17
CA SER A 182 -3.06 -16.67 2.52
C SER A 182 -2.41 -16.03 1.28
N ALA A 183 -1.17 -15.57 1.39
CA ALA A 183 -0.41 -15.01 0.28
C ALA A 183 -0.26 -16.04 -0.86
N ARG A 184 0.11 -17.27 -0.52
CA ARG A 184 0.24 -18.38 -1.48
C ARG A 184 -1.05 -18.59 -2.26
N ARG A 185 -2.20 -18.65 -1.59
CA ARG A 185 -3.52 -18.86 -2.25
C ARG A 185 -3.88 -17.75 -3.23
N ILE A 186 -3.40 -16.53 -3.00
CA ILE A 186 -3.69 -15.37 -3.85
C ILE A 186 -2.73 -15.31 -5.06
N LEU A 187 -1.47 -15.69 -4.86
CA LEU A 187 -0.38 -15.41 -5.80
C LEU A 187 0.05 -16.64 -6.62
N ASP A 188 -0.15 -17.87 -6.11
CA ASP A 188 0.27 -19.07 -6.85
C ASP A 188 -0.45 -19.19 -8.19
N GLY A 189 0.34 -19.38 -9.24
CA GLY A 189 -0.16 -19.50 -10.62
C GLY A 189 -0.56 -18.17 -11.27
N LEU A 190 -0.32 -17.03 -10.61
CA LEU A 190 -0.66 -15.71 -11.12
C LEU A 190 0.13 -15.38 -12.40
N ASN A 191 1.42 -15.66 -12.40
CA ASN A 191 2.31 -15.46 -13.55
C ASN A 191 3.32 -16.62 -13.63
N PRO A 192 3.33 -17.38 -14.72
CA PRO A 192 4.22 -18.53 -14.86
C PRO A 192 5.71 -18.16 -15.00
N GLU A 193 6.02 -16.89 -15.30
CA GLU A 193 7.40 -16.39 -15.41
C GLU A 193 7.98 -15.95 -14.06
N ILE A 194 7.15 -15.87 -13.01
CA ILE A 194 7.58 -15.47 -11.67
C ILE A 194 7.50 -16.66 -10.72
N GLN A 195 8.65 -17.03 -10.13
CA GLN A 195 8.70 -17.97 -9.03
C GLN A 195 8.39 -17.24 -7.72
N PHE A 196 7.24 -17.56 -7.10
CA PHE A 196 6.92 -17.10 -5.75
C PHE A 196 7.48 -18.09 -4.71
N GLU A 197 8.21 -17.55 -3.73
CA GLU A 197 8.74 -18.30 -2.59
C GLU A 197 8.20 -17.68 -1.28
N TYR A 198 7.71 -18.55 -0.36
CA TYR A 198 7.12 -18.13 0.90
C TYR A 198 7.94 -18.69 2.05
N VAL A 199 8.58 -17.83 2.81
CA VAL A 199 9.54 -18.24 3.85
C VAL A 199 9.05 -17.82 5.24
N HIS A 200 8.97 -18.79 6.14
CA HIS A 200 8.64 -18.53 7.53
C HIS A 200 9.87 -18.00 8.28
N THR A 201 9.77 -16.77 8.78
CA THR A 201 10.85 -16.04 9.43
C THR A 201 10.37 -15.55 10.79
N PRO A 202 10.34 -16.43 11.83
CA PRO A 202 9.89 -16.05 13.17
C PRO A 202 10.83 -15.08 13.86
N GLN A 203 12.11 -15.04 13.48
CA GLN A 203 13.13 -14.15 14.04
C GLN A 203 13.75 -13.26 12.95
N PRO A 204 14.25 -12.06 13.28
CA PRO A 204 14.94 -11.17 12.33
C PRO A 204 16.15 -11.82 11.66
N GLU A 205 16.89 -12.69 12.36
CA GLU A 205 18.04 -13.42 11.84
C GLU A 205 17.68 -14.31 10.63
N ASP A 206 16.45 -14.80 10.57
CA ASP A 206 15.96 -15.59 9.44
C ASP A 206 15.89 -14.72 8.17
N ASN A 207 15.48 -13.45 8.31
CA ASN A 207 15.49 -12.51 7.20
C ASN A 207 16.92 -12.11 6.80
N ASP A 208 17.85 -12.01 7.76
CA ASP A 208 19.28 -11.74 7.46
C ASP A 208 19.86 -12.87 6.58
N CYS A 209 19.50 -14.12 6.87
CA CYS A 209 19.94 -15.27 6.06
C CYS A 209 19.42 -15.20 4.63
N ILE A 210 18.16 -14.82 4.44
CA ILE A 210 17.58 -14.62 3.11
C ILE A 210 18.29 -13.47 2.40
N LEU A 211 18.42 -12.33 3.07
CA LEU A 211 19.06 -11.13 2.55
C LEU A 211 20.48 -11.41 2.03
N ALA A 212 21.26 -12.17 2.82
CA ALA A 212 22.64 -12.55 2.47
C ALA A 212 22.72 -13.53 1.27
N SER A 213 21.63 -14.21 0.94
CA SER A 213 21.55 -15.15 -0.19
C SER A 213 21.08 -14.51 -1.50
N LEU A 214 20.58 -13.28 -1.46
CA LEU A 214 20.06 -12.59 -2.63
C LEU A 214 21.17 -12.23 -3.62
N LYS A 215 20.81 -12.23 -4.88
CA LYS A 215 21.69 -11.77 -5.95
C LYS A 215 21.93 -10.26 -5.88
N PRO A 216 23.04 -9.74 -6.40
CA PRO A 216 23.18 -8.31 -6.68
C PRO A 216 22.01 -7.79 -7.54
N TYR A 217 21.74 -6.49 -7.46
CA TYR A 217 20.61 -5.84 -8.15
C TYR A 217 19.23 -6.33 -7.71
N SER A 218 19.11 -6.86 -6.50
CA SER A 218 17.81 -7.23 -5.94
C SER A 218 17.05 -6.00 -5.40
N LEU A 219 15.73 -6.11 -5.32
CA LEU A 219 14.87 -5.15 -4.61
C LEU A 219 14.53 -5.72 -3.24
N VAL A 220 14.89 -5.01 -2.18
CA VAL A 220 14.64 -5.38 -0.78
C VAL A 220 13.65 -4.42 -0.15
N VAL A 221 12.52 -4.92 0.33
CA VAL A 221 11.40 -4.09 0.80
C VAL A 221 11.03 -4.41 2.24
N ASN A 222 10.96 -3.40 3.10
CA ASN A 222 10.30 -3.51 4.39
C ASN A 222 8.80 -3.24 4.25
N ALA A 223 8.00 -4.30 4.23
CA ALA A 223 6.53 -4.25 4.20
C ALA A 223 5.89 -4.75 5.50
N THR A 224 6.63 -4.71 6.62
CA THR A 224 6.17 -5.25 7.92
C THR A 224 5.41 -4.24 8.77
N GLY A 225 5.59 -2.95 8.57
CA GLY A 225 5.13 -1.89 9.47
C GLY A 225 6.02 -1.70 10.72
N LEU A 226 7.09 -2.48 10.89
CA LEU A 226 8.11 -2.21 11.91
C LEU A 226 8.83 -0.90 11.61
N GLY A 227 9.17 -0.16 12.65
CA GLY A 227 9.72 1.19 12.54
C GLY A 227 8.66 2.30 12.47
N LYS A 228 7.38 1.95 12.28
CA LYS A 228 6.24 2.90 12.26
C LYS A 228 5.12 2.51 13.21
N ASP A 229 4.49 1.35 12.98
CA ASP A 229 3.31 0.90 13.75
C ASP A 229 3.73 0.06 14.97
N ALA A 230 4.94 -0.50 14.93
CA ALA A 230 5.63 -1.17 16.04
C ALA A 230 7.12 -0.84 15.97
N PRO A 231 7.83 -0.86 17.12
CA PRO A 231 9.27 -0.56 17.16
C PRO A 231 10.10 -1.65 16.50
N GLY A 232 11.31 -1.30 16.06
CA GLY A 232 12.30 -2.23 15.53
C GLY A 232 12.39 -2.29 14.01
N SER A 233 13.09 -3.31 13.53
CA SER A 233 13.33 -3.62 12.13
C SER A 233 13.07 -5.10 11.87
N PRO A 234 12.73 -5.51 10.64
CA PRO A 234 12.68 -6.92 10.28
C PRO A 234 14.06 -7.57 10.14
N LEU A 235 15.14 -6.81 10.24
CA LEU A 235 16.55 -7.24 10.15
C LEU A 235 17.28 -6.99 11.47
N THR A 236 18.37 -7.73 11.72
CA THR A 236 19.30 -7.45 12.82
C THR A 236 20.34 -6.40 12.43
N GLU A 237 21.17 -5.98 13.39
CA GLU A 237 22.31 -5.09 13.12
C GLU A 237 23.44 -5.76 12.29
N GLN A 238 23.44 -7.09 12.19
CA GLN A 238 24.42 -7.85 11.40
C GLN A 238 23.98 -8.05 9.93
N CYS A 239 22.84 -7.53 9.53
CA CYS A 239 22.34 -7.67 8.17
C CYS A 239 23.33 -7.15 7.13
N SER A 240 23.41 -7.81 5.97
CA SER A 240 24.26 -7.39 4.86
C SER A 240 23.47 -7.35 3.57
N PHE A 241 23.24 -6.16 3.04
CA PHE A 241 22.52 -5.97 1.78
C PHE A 241 23.34 -6.47 0.59
N PRO A 242 22.67 -7.03 -0.46
CA PRO A 242 23.34 -7.39 -1.70
C PRO A 242 23.81 -6.13 -2.45
N GLU A 243 24.88 -6.27 -3.23
CA GLU A 243 25.47 -5.14 -3.95
C GLU A 243 24.55 -4.60 -5.06
N ASN A 244 24.66 -3.31 -5.34
CA ASN A 244 23.92 -2.60 -6.40
C ASN A 244 22.39 -2.75 -6.30
N SER A 245 21.86 -2.95 -5.11
CA SER A 245 20.45 -3.25 -4.88
C SER A 245 19.61 -2.02 -4.62
N LEU A 246 18.33 -2.15 -4.91
CA LEU A 246 17.29 -1.19 -4.55
C LEU A 246 16.74 -1.56 -3.18
N VAL A 247 16.62 -0.60 -2.29
CA VAL A 247 16.09 -0.80 -0.93
C VAL A 247 14.89 0.13 -0.74
N TRP A 248 13.74 -0.42 -0.38
CA TRP A 248 12.54 0.35 -0.20
C TRP A 248 11.95 0.19 1.19
N GLU A 249 11.97 1.27 1.97
CA GLU A 249 11.21 1.39 3.21
C GLU A 249 9.82 1.96 2.86
N ILE A 250 8.76 1.15 2.93
CA ILE A 250 7.42 1.64 2.56
C ILE A 250 6.79 2.59 3.59
N ASN A 251 7.39 2.72 4.76
CA ASN A 251 6.98 3.72 5.75
C ASN A 251 7.67 5.06 5.43
N TYR A 252 6.95 6.17 5.60
CA TYR A 252 7.47 7.53 5.41
C TYR A 252 7.61 8.30 6.73
N ARG A 253 7.32 7.64 7.86
CA ARG A 253 7.41 8.21 9.22
C ARG A 253 7.68 7.12 10.23
N GLY A 254 8.16 7.50 11.41
CA GLY A 254 8.54 6.59 12.49
C GLY A 254 10.05 6.56 12.69
N GLU A 255 10.56 5.55 13.35
CA GLU A 255 11.98 5.41 13.61
C GLU A 255 12.78 4.97 12.37
N LEU A 256 12.15 4.24 11.45
CA LEU A 256 12.70 3.81 10.15
C LEU A 256 14.06 3.10 10.25
N ILE A 257 14.26 2.27 11.28
CA ILE A 257 15.52 1.57 11.58
C ILE A 257 16.04 0.79 10.37
N PHE A 258 15.14 0.11 9.62
CA PHE A 258 15.51 -0.61 8.41
C PHE A 258 16.19 0.31 7.38
N MET A 259 15.67 1.52 7.20
CA MET A 259 16.26 2.51 6.29
C MET A 259 17.64 2.97 6.78
N ASP A 260 17.84 3.12 8.10
CA ASP A 260 19.13 3.51 8.66
C ASP A 260 20.16 2.37 8.53
N GLN A 261 19.75 1.11 8.68
CA GLN A 261 20.59 -0.07 8.39
C GLN A 261 21.06 -0.09 6.92
N ALA A 262 20.19 0.25 5.98
CA ALA A 262 20.53 0.37 4.56
C ALA A 262 21.48 1.55 4.31
N LYS A 263 21.21 2.73 4.88
CA LYS A 263 22.06 3.92 4.75
C LYS A 263 23.48 3.69 5.24
N ALA A 264 23.66 2.93 6.33
CA ALA A 264 24.97 2.59 6.84
C ALA A 264 25.83 1.77 5.86
N GLN A 265 25.21 1.12 4.89
CA GLN A 265 25.87 0.29 3.89
C GLN A 265 25.79 0.90 2.45
N ALA A 266 25.15 2.06 2.29
CA ALA A 266 24.81 2.63 0.98
C ALA A 266 26.02 2.80 0.06
N GLU A 267 27.13 3.36 0.55
CA GLU A 267 28.33 3.57 -0.25
C GLU A 267 29.06 2.26 -0.57
N THR A 268 29.26 1.41 0.42
CA THR A 268 30.03 0.16 0.28
C THR A 268 29.33 -0.86 -0.59
N LYS A 269 27.99 -0.90 -0.54
CA LYS A 269 27.13 -1.83 -1.31
C LYS A 269 26.51 -1.19 -2.54
N LYS A 270 26.72 0.12 -2.76
CA LYS A 270 26.12 0.90 -3.87
C LYS A 270 24.60 0.76 -3.90
N LEU A 271 23.95 0.98 -2.75
CA LEU A 271 22.50 0.86 -2.63
C LEU A 271 21.82 2.14 -3.11
N TYR A 272 20.70 1.98 -3.80
CA TYR A 272 19.70 3.03 -3.94
C TYR A 272 18.63 2.83 -2.87
N ILE A 273 18.30 3.88 -2.13
CA ILE A 273 17.38 3.78 -0.98
C ILE A 273 16.21 4.74 -1.21
N GLU A 274 14.99 4.19 -1.20
CA GLU A 274 13.74 4.91 -1.33
C GLU A 274 12.93 4.80 -0.03
N ASP A 275 12.23 5.88 0.34
CA ASP A 275 11.30 5.89 1.46
C ASP A 275 9.83 5.70 1.00
N GLY A 276 8.90 5.72 1.95
CA GLY A 276 7.48 5.53 1.68
C GLY A 276 6.73 6.78 1.22
N TRP A 277 7.40 7.91 0.98
CA TRP A 277 6.72 9.17 0.67
C TRP A 277 5.94 9.11 -0.65
N ILE A 278 6.61 8.67 -1.72
CA ILE A 278 5.95 8.59 -3.03
C ILE A 278 4.81 7.54 -3.05
N TYR A 279 4.96 6.46 -2.29
CA TYR A 279 3.89 5.47 -2.10
C TYR A 279 2.68 6.07 -1.37
N PHE A 280 2.92 6.86 -0.33
CA PHE A 280 1.86 7.63 0.34
C PHE A 280 1.14 8.58 -0.63
N ILE A 281 1.88 9.29 -1.46
CA ILE A 281 1.31 10.21 -2.45
C ILE A 281 0.45 9.45 -3.46
N HIS A 282 0.95 8.35 -4.07
CA HIS A 282 0.18 7.55 -5.00
C HIS A 282 -1.03 6.90 -4.34
N GLY A 283 -0.90 6.40 -3.11
CA GLY A 283 -2.02 5.82 -2.36
C GLY A 283 -3.21 6.77 -2.25
N TRP A 284 -2.95 8.02 -1.89
CA TRP A 284 -3.98 9.02 -1.75
C TRP A 284 -4.46 9.60 -3.08
N THR A 285 -3.56 9.87 -4.02
CA THR A 285 -3.96 10.43 -5.32
C THR A 285 -4.83 9.47 -6.12
N GLN A 286 -4.57 8.15 -6.06
CA GLN A 286 -5.42 7.15 -6.70
C GLN A 286 -6.83 7.10 -6.09
N VAL A 287 -6.95 7.26 -4.76
CA VAL A 287 -8.26 7.33 -4.11
C VAL A 287 -8.97 8.65 -4.42
N VAL A 288 -8.27 9.78 -4.39
CA VAL A 288 -8.84 11.09 -4.75
C VAL A 288 -9.30 11.09 -6.21
N ALA A 289 -8.52 10.50 -7.13
CA ALA A 289 -8.92 10.36 -8.52
C ALA A 289 -10.23 9.60 -8.69
N GLU A 290 -10.35 8.46 -7.99
CA GLU A 290 -11.54 7.61 -8.04
C GLU A 290 -12.77 8.30 -7.44
N VAL A 291 -12.62 8.87 -6.23
CA VAL A 291 -13.72 9.48 -5.48
C VAL A 291 -14.27 10.75 -6.14
N PHE A 292 -13.37 11.54 -6.75
CA PHE A 292 -13.73 12.82 -7.39
C PHE A 292 -13.83 12.70 -8.93
N HIS A 293 -13.69 11.49 -9.47
CA HIS A 293 -13.74 11.22 -10.91
C HIS A 293 -12.78 12.10 -11.72
N ILE A 294 -11.54 12.22 -11.24
CA ILE A 294 -10.50 13.03 -11.88
C ILE A 294 -9.72 12.16 -12.86
N ASP A 295 -9.86 12.48 -14.14
CA ASP A 295 -9.06 11.87 -15.18
C ASP A 295 -7.61 12.38 -15.15
N ARG A 296 -6.66 11.54 -15.60
CA ARG A 296 -5.23 11.88 -15.73
C ARG A 296 -4.62 12.45 -14.44
N MET A 297 -4.88 11.79 -13.32
CA MET A 297 -4.31 12.18 -12.04
C MET A 297 -2.77 12.10 -12.05
N GLU A 298 -2.20 11.22 -12.86
CA GLU A 298 -0.76 11.05 -13.06
C GLU A 298 -0.04 12.35 -13.42
N ASP A 299 -0.66 13.20 -14.23
CA ASP A 299 -0.13 14.51 -14.62
C ASP A 299 -0.03 15.49 -13.43
N LYS A 300 -0.72 15.22 -12.33
CA LYS A 300 -0.84 16.10 -11.16
C LYS A 300 -0.02 15.62 -9.96
N VAL A 301 0.47 14.40 -9.97
CA VAL A 301 1.13 13.75 -8.81
C VAL A 301 2.32 14.57 -8.31
N LEU A 302 3.19 15.04 -9.21
CA LEU A 302 4.38 15.84 -8.82
C LEU A 302 3.96 17.14 -8.12
N MET A 303 2.99 17.88 -8.68
CA MET A 303 2.45 19.09 -8.08
C MET A 303 1.84 18.80 -6.71
N LEU A 304 1.04 17.74 -6.57
CA LEU A 304 0.41 17.36 -5.32
C LEU A 304 1.43 16.89 -4.27
N SER A 305 2.51 16.22 -4.69
CA SER A 305 3.61 15.85 -3.82
C SER A 305 4.31 17.10 -3.24
N GLU A 306 4.61 18.09 -4.06
CA GLU A 306 5.21 19.35 -3.59
C GLU A 306 4.26 20.12 -2.63
N VAL A 307 2.97 20.17 -2.95
CA VAL A 307 1.96 20.74 -2.04
C VAL A 307 1.93 20.02 -0.70
N ALA A 308 2.06 18.69 -0.71
CA ALA A 308 2.03 17.87 0.51
C ALA A 308 3.28 18.05 1.38
N LYS A 309 4.48 18.22 0.79
CA LYS A 309 5.72 18.51 1.55
C LYS A 309 5.63 19.81 2.33
N ASN A 310 4.86 20.78 1.85
CA ASN A 310 4.66 22.10 2.44
C ASN A 310 3.37 22.18 3.30
N ALA A 311 2.79 21.05 3.69
CA ALA A 311 1.49 21.00 4.41
C ALA A 311 1.62 20.95 5.94
#